data_15bd677e25012d856af5fe0668607e4d
#
_entry.id   15bd677e25012d856af5fe0668607e4d
#
_cell.length_a   1.000
_cell.length_b   1.000
_cell.length_c   1.000
_cell.angle_alpha   90.00
_cell.angle_beta   90.00
_cell.angle_gamma   90.00
#
_symmetry.space_group_name_H-M   'P 1'
#
loop_
_entity.id
_entity.type
_entity.pdbx_description
1 polymer ?
#
loop_
_entity_poly.entity_id
_entity_poly.type
_entity_poly.pdbx_seq_one_letter_code
_entity_poly.pdbx_strand_id
1 'polypeptide(L)'
;MQNLLAFTLKRLVALILVVWAITTITFFLTRLSPYDPIRPLLGQKLASNPQEYYALRHLFGLDQPLWRQYLTYLAGLPHLDLGYSEESSTLGRPVWELLQVGVPVSLTLGAYSLLLALLVGLPVGLLSALKKNSLLDHGSQTIMMIVYTIPPFVLAPVAQLVVGVELKWLPVSGWGDPGIAGIREMIMPVVLFAAGLAGFFAKSFRSFLLEVLQEDFIRTARAKGLKERVVIYLHAGKNTLIPLASIVGPTMAFLVVGAFIIENFFGIPGIGNITVSAVTQSDYPVIQATTILLATAVVFINFLTDVFYALVDPRVRI
;
A
#
# COMPACT_ATOMS: atom_id res chain seq x y z
N MET A 1 12.36 26.48 15.73
CA MET A 1 13.18 25.57 14.89
C MET A 1 13.72 24.36 15.68
N GLN A 2 14.14 24.53 16.93
CA GLN A 2 14.63 23.38 17.75
C GLN A 2 13.59 22.26 17.91
N ASN A 3 12.32 22.60 18.06
CA ASN A 3 11.26 21.60 18.24
C ASN A 3 10.99 20.73 16.99
N LEU A 4 11.13 21.28 15.77
CA LEU A 4 10.93 20.50 14.54
C LEU A 4 12.03 19.46 14.33
N LEU A 5 13.30 19.83 14.55
CA LEU A 5 14.43 18.90 14.44
C LEU A 5 14.31 17.77 15.47
N ALA A 6 14.02 18.13 16.72
CA ALA A 6 13.83 17.12 17.78
C ALA A 6 12.65 16.19 17.51
N PHE A 7 11.54 16.71 17.00
CA PHE A 7 10.37 15.92 16.56
C PHE A 7 10.76 14.94 15.45
N THR A 8 11.38 15.44 14.38
CA THR A 8 11.82 14.61 13.25
C THR A 8 12.81 13.53 13.66
N LEU A 9 13.76 13.85 14.53
CA LEU A 9 14.72 12.87 15.06
C LEU A 9 14.05 11.78 15.89
N LYS A 10 13.11 12.14 16.77
CA LYS A 10 12.33 11.16 17.55
C LYS A 10 11.55 10.20 16.62
N ARG A 11 10.92 10.73 15.57
CA ARG A 11 10.18 9.93 14.59
C ARG A 11 11.11 9.04 13.77
N LEU A 12 12.29 9.53 13.41
CA LEU A 12 13.29 8.73 12.70
C LEU A 12 13.81 7.58 13.55
N VAL A 13 14.10 7.83 14.83
CA VAL A 13 14.50 6.78 15.79
C VAL A 13 13.37 5.74 15.93
N ALA A 14 12.12 6.18 16.06
CA ALA A 14 10.98 5.28 16.13
C ALA A 14 10.85 4.42 14.87
N LEU A 15 11.04 5.00 13.67
CA LEU A 15 11.07 4.29 12.39
C LEU A 15 12.13 3.18 12.42
N ILE A 16 13.37 3.52 12.76
CA ILE A 16 14.48 2.55 12.81
C ILE A 16 14.17 1.41 13.79
N LEU A 17 13.65 1.74 14.98
CA LEU A 17 13.29 0.73 15.99
C LEU A 17 12.18 -0.20 15.52
N VAL A 18 11.14 0.33 14.86
CA VAL A 18 10.04 -0.47 14.33
C VAL A 18 10.53 -1.39 13.21
N VAL A 19 11.31 -0.86 12.26
CA VAL A 19 11.89 -1.67 11.17
C VAL A 19 12.80 -2.76 11.74
N TRP A 20 13.65 -2.43 12.70
CA TRP A 20 14.49 -3.42 13.38
C TRP A 20 13.66 -4.49 14.10
N ALA A 21 12.63 -4.11 14.84
CA ALA A 21 11.75 -5.04 15.54
C ALA A 21 11.04 -6.00 14.58
N ILE A 22 10.49 -5.48 13.47
CA ILE A 22 9.81 -6.29 12.45
C ILE A 22 10.81 -7.24 11.79
N THR A 23 12.00 -6.75 11.42
CA THR A 23 13.09 -7.56 10.86
C THR A 23 13.45 -8.70 11.81
N THR A 24 13.62 -8.41 13.08
CA THR A 24 13.96 -9.40 14.12
C THR A 24 12.85 -10.45 14.25
N ILE A 25 11.60 -10.01 14.42
CA ILE A 25 10.45 -10.91 14.56
C ILE A 25 10.32 -11.81 13.33
N THR A 26 10.37 -11.23 12.14
CA THR A 26 10.22 -11.98 10.88
C THR A 26 11.36 -12.98 10.69
N PHE A 27 12.61 -12.60 11.01
CA PHE A 27 13.75 -13.49 10.95
C PHE A 27 13.55 -14.73 11.85
N PHE A 28 13.20 -14.51 13.13
CA PHE A 28 13.02 -15.63 14.05
C PHE A 28 11.79 -16.47 13.69
N LEU A 29 10.68 -15.88 13.25
CA LEU A 29 9.51 -16.62 12.81
C LEU A 29 9.82 -17.54 11.63
N THR A 30 10.58 -17.08 10.64
CA THR A 30 10.96 -17.89 9.49
C THR A 30 11.97 -18.98 9.86
N ARG A 31 12.95 -18.68 10.73
CA ARG A 31 13.99 -19.64 11.13
C ARG A 31 13.54 -20.66 12.17
N LEU A 32 12.54 -20.34 12.99
CA LEU A 32 11.94 -21.26 13.95
C LEU A 32 10.82 -22.13 13.34
N SER A 33 10.44 -21.86 12.10
CA SER A 33 9.52 -22.72 11.36
C SER A 33 10.07 -24.13 11.24
N PRO A 34 9.24 -25.17 11.44
CA PRO A 34 9.66 -26.55 11.27
C PRO A 34 9.93 -26.93 9.81
N TYR A 35 9.66 -26.02 8.89
CA TYR A 35 9.86 -26.22 7.47
C TYR A 35 11.35 -26.04 7.10
N ASP A 36 11.89 -26.99 6.36
CA ASP A 36 13.26 -26.94 5.84
C ASP A 36 13.23 -26.53 4.37
N PRO A 37 13.72 -25.31 4.03
CA PRO A 37 13.62 -24.77 2.68
C PRO A 37 14.39 -25.58 1.61
N ILE A 38 15.37 -26.37 2.02
CA ILE A 38 16.19 -27.17 1.10
C ILE A 38 15.48 -28.45 0.66
N ARG A 39 14.62 -29.01 1.52
CA ARG A 39 13.92 -30.26 1.19
C ARG A 39 13.08 -30.19 -0.07
N PRO A 40 12.26 -29.17 -0.32
CA PRO A 40 11.50 -29.04 -1.57
C PRO A 40 12.39 -28.89 -2.81
N LEU A 41 13.53 -28.20 -2.69
CA LEU A 41 14.46 -27.99 -3.79
C LEU A 41 15.05 -29.30 -4.28
N LEU A 42 15.36 -30.22 -3.38
CA LEU A 42 15.91 -31.52 -3.71
C LEU A 42 14.84 -32.54 -4.08
N GLY A 43 13.62 -32.40 -3.59
CA GLY A 43 12.53 -33.34 -3.86
C GLY A 43 12.95 -34.79 -3.67
N GLN A 44 12.73 -35.62 -4.69
CA GLN A 44 13.15 -37.04 -4.64
C GLN A 44 14.66 -37.26 -4.62
N LYS A 45 15.46 -36.28 -5.06
CA LYS A 45 16.93 -36.37 -5.04
C LYS A 45 17.52 -36.36 -3.62
N LEU A 46 16.75 -35.89 -2.64
CA LEU A 46 17.19 -35.89 -1.23
C LEU A 46 17.55 -37.27 -0.72
N ALA A 47 16.79 -38.29 -1.13
CA ALA A 47 17.05 -39.65 -0.73
C ALA A 47 18.28 -40.27 -1.44
N SER A 48 18.61 -39.81 -2.65
CA SER A 48 19.71 -40.35 -3.47
C SER A 48 21.05 -39.62 -3.28
N ASN A 49 21.03 -38.35 -2.81
CA ASN A 49 22.26 -37.56 -2.64
C ASN A 49 22.26 -36.70 -1.38
N PRO A 50 22.49 -37.27 -0.18
CA PRO A 50 22.57 -36.50 1.06
C PRO A 50 23.68 -35.43 1.08
N GLN A 51 24.75 -35.60 0.30
CA GLN A 51 25.87 -34.65 0.25
C GLN A 51 25.40 -33.30 -0.36
N GLU A 52 24.54 -33.34 -1.36
CA GLU A 52 23.97 -32.12 -1.99
C GLU A 52 23.13 -31.30 -0.99
N TYR A 53 22.39 -31.99 -0.12
CA TYR A 53 21.64 -31.35 0.96
C TYR A 53 22.54 -30.56 1.93
N TYR A 54 23.61 -31.19 2.40
CA TYR A 54 24.56 -30.52 3.31
C TYR A 54 25.34 -29.41 2.61
N ALA A 55 25.69 -29.57 1.34
CA ALA A 55 26.32 -28.53 0.54
C ALA A 55 25.42 -27.28 0.40
N LEU A 56 24.13 -27.47 0.09
CA LEU A 56 23.15 -26.36 0.01
C LEU A 56 22.95 -25.73 1.38
N ARG A 57 22.85 -26.50 2.46
CA ARG A 57 22.76 -25.94 3.82
C ARG A 57 23.94 -25.05 4.17
N HIS A 58 25.15 -25.46 3.77
CA HIS A 58 26.35 -24.66 3.98
C HIS A 58 26.35 -23.41 3.11
N LEU A 59 25.97 -23.54 1.84
CA LEU A 59 25.86 -22.42 0.89
C LEU A 59 24.92 -21.33 1.38
N PHE A 60 23.74 -21.72 1.92
CA PHE A 60 22.76 -20.78 2.46
C PHE A 60 23.04 -20.40 3.93
N GLY A 61 24.14 -20.85 4.51
CA GLY A 61 24.53 -20.54 5.90
C GLY A 61 23.57 -21.09 6.97
N LEU A 62 22.74 -22.09 6.62
CA LEU A 62 21.75 -22.68 7.51
C LEU A 62 22.36 -23.63 8.55
N ASP A 63 23.61 -23.96 8.41
CA ASP A 63 24.44 -24.74 9.34
C ASP A 63 25.04 -23.89 10.46
N GLN A 64 25.01 -22.55 10.31
CA GLN A 64 25.52 -21.60 11.31
C GLN A 64 24.57 -21.48 12.51
N PRO A 65 25.08 -21.11 13.71
CA PRO A 65 24.22 -20.78 14.84
C PRO A 65 23.26 -19.64 14.51
N LEU A 66 22.02 -19.66 15.04
CA LEU A 66 20.96 -18.68 14.74
C LEU A 66 21.40 -17.23 14.95
N TRP A 67 22.16 -16.96 16.03
CA TRP A 67 22.66 -15.62 16.29
C TRP A 67 23.59 -15.11 15.19
N ARG A 68 24.41 -15.99 14.60
CA ARG A 68 25.32 -15.62 13.50
C ARG A 68 24.56 -15.39 12.22
N GLN A 69 23.59 -16.25 11.89
CA GLN A 69 22.67 -16.04 10.75
C GLN A 69 21.95 -14.68 10.88
N TYR A 70 21.47 -14.35 12.09
CA TYR A 70 20.80 -13.07 12.36
C TYR A 70 21.74 -11.87 12.15
N LEU A 71 22.95 -11.91 12.69
CA LEU A 71 23.89 -10.80 12.52
C LEU A 71 24.33 -10.64 11.06
N THR A 72 24.58 -11.75 10.34
CA THR A 72 24.89 -11.71 8.90
C THR A 72 23.74 -11.11 8.12
N TYR A 73 22.50 -11.49 8.42
CA TYR A 73 21.33 -10.92 7.80
C TYR A 73 21.17 -9.42 8.05
N LEU A 74 21.32 -8.97 9.30
CA LEU A 74 21.28 -7.56 9.64
C LEU A 74 22.38 -6.74 8.94
N ALA A 75 23.57 -7.30 8.82
CA ALA A 75 24.68 -6.65 8.13
C ALA A 75 24.47 -6.54 6.61
N GLY A 76 23.70 -7.46 6.02
CA GLY A 76 23.33 -7.44 4.60
C GLY A 76 22.28 -6.39 4.24
N LEU A 77 21.34 -6.08 5.15
CA LEU A 77 20.22 -5.19 4.86
C LEU A 77 20.60 -3.81 4.30
N PRO A 78 21.61 -3.09 4.85
CA PRO A 78 22.02 -1.81 4.30
C PRO A 78 22.59 -1.90 2.87
N HIS A 79 23.03 -3.07 2.47
CA HIS A 79 23.58 -3.36 1.13
C HIS A 79 22.54 -3.97 0.19
N LEU A 80 21.25 -4.04 0.63
CA LEU A 80 20.16 -4.71 -0.09
C LEU A 80 20.43 -6.21 -0.36
N ASP A 81 21.29 -6.81 0.44
CA ASP A 81 21.47 -8.26 0.45
C ASP A 81 20.35 -8.89 1.29
N LEU A 82 19.29 -9.28 0.59
CA LEU A 82 18.07 -9.85 1.16
C LEU A 82 18.06 -11.39 1.04
N GLY A 83 19.19 -11.97 0.62
CA GLY A 83 19.31 -13.39 0.33
C GLY A 83 18.85 -13.77 -1.08
N TYR A 84 18.69 -15.06 -1.28
CA TYR A 84 18.34 -15.65 -2.57
C TYR A 84 17.02 -16.40 -2.47
N SER A 85 16.23 -16.36 -3.55
CA SER A 85 14.98 -17.09 -3.63
C SER A 85 15.20 -18.59 -3.55
N GLU A 86 14.37 -19.28 -2.79
CA GLU A 86 14.35 -20.72 -2.58
C GLU A 86 13.22 -21.39 -3.40
N GLU A 87 12.44 -20.64 -4.15
CA GLU A 87 11.39 -21.15 -5.03
C GLU A 87 12.00 -21.79 -6.29
N SER A 88 11.46 -22.91 -6.73
CA SER A 88 12.01 -23.67 -7.86
C SER A 88 12.11 -22.89 -9.18
N SER A 89 11.19 -21.97 -9.43
CA SER A 89 11.15 -21.14 -10.65
C SER A 89 12.13 -19.97 -10.62
N THR A 90 12.52 -19.51 -9.43
CA THR A 90 13.41 -18.37 -9.19
C THR A 90 14.64 -18.73 -8.37
N LEU A 91 14.92 -20.03 -8.24
CA LEU A 91 15.98 -20.56 -7.40
C LEU A 91 17.33 -19.90 -7.66
N GLY A 92 17.93 -19.39 -6.59
CA GLY A 92 19.26 -18.76 -6.63
C GLY A 92 19.25 -17.34 -7.20
N ARG A 93 18.09 -16.77 -7.56
CA ARG A 93 18.01 -15.35 -7.93
C ARG A 93 18.06 -14.48 -6.69
N PRO A 94 18.84 -13.39 -6.69
CA PRO A 94 18.81 -12.42 -5.60
C PRO A 94 17.41 -11.91 -5.36
N VAL A 95 16.94 -11.91 -4.11
CA VAL A 95 15.57 -11.44 -3.78
C VAL A 95 15.37 -10.00 -4.19
N TRP A 96 16.41 -9.16 -4.11
CA TRP A 96 16.36 -7.78 -4.57
C TRP A 96 15.94 -7.64 -6.05
N GLU A 97 16.40 -8.53 -6.93
CA GLU A 97 16.02 -8.52 -8.35
C GLU A 97 14.50 -8.74 -8.55
N LEU A 98 13.89 -9.57 -7.72
CA LEU A 98 12.45 -9.79 -7.75
C LEU A 98 11.70 -8.53 -7.27
N LEU A 99 12.17 -7.93 -6.18
CA LEU A 99 11.53 -6.76 -5.58
C LEU A 99 11.64 -5.52 -6.46
N GLN A 100 12.78 -5.27 -7.10
CA GLN A 100 12.94 -4.10 -7.97
C GLN A 100 12.02 -4.12 -9.21
N VAL A 101 11.53 -5.28 -9.62
CA VAL A 101 10.50 -5.39 -10.67
C VAL A 101 9.10 -5.14 -10.08
N GLY A 102 8.79 -5.70 -8.92
CA GLY A 102 7.46 -5.59 -8.31
C GLY A 102 7.15 -4.22 -7.69
N VAL A 103 8.16 -3.55 -7.09
CA VAL A 103 7.96 -2.25 -6.41
C VAL A 103 7.36 -1.17 -7.34
N PRO A 104 7.93 -0.89 -8.52
CA PRO A 104 7.35 0.11 -9.44
C PRO A 104 5.92 -0.22 -9.86
N VAL A 105 5.62 -1.50 -10.05
CA VAL A 105 4.28 -1.98 -10.45
C VAL A 105 3.25 -1.67 -9.37
N SER A 106 3.52 -2.08 -8.12
CA SER A 106 2.62 -1.82 -7.00
C SER A 106 2.47 -0.33 -6.71
N LEU A 107 3.57 0.44 -6.79
CA LEU A 107 3.52 1.90 -6.62
C LEU A 107 2.69 2.57 -7.70
N THR A 108 2.80 2.13 -8.96
CA THR A 108 2.03 2.66 -10.08
C THR A 108 0.54 2.35 -9.92
N LEU A 109 0.19 1.11 -9.57
CA LEU A 109 -1.19 0.71 -9.27
C LEU A 109 -1.76 1.57 -8.13
N GLY A 110 -1.04 1.70 -7.01
CA GLY A 110 -1.44 2.50 -5.86
C GLY A 110 -1.62 3.97 -6.20
N ALA A 111 -0.66 4.58 -6.93
CA ALA A 111 -0.69 5.98 -7.30
C ALA A 111 -1.88 6.31 -8.23
N TYR A 112 -2.11 5.50 -9.28
CA TYR A 112 -3.24 5.71 -10.18
C TYR A 112 -4.58 5.50 -9.47
N SER A 113 -4.67 4.50 -8.60
CA SER A 113 -5.88 4.25 -7.82
C SER A 113 -6.18 5.39 -6.85
N LEU A 114 -5.16 5.91 -6.14
CA LEU A 114 -5.30 7.06 -5.26
C LEU A 114 -5.72 8.32 -6.03
N LEU A 115 -5.04 8.59 -7.15
CA LEU A 115 -5.38 9.75 -7.99
C LEU A 115 -6.82 9.68 -8.47
N LEU A 116 -7.25 8.54 -9.00
CA LEU A 116 -8.62 8.34 -9.46
C LEU A 116 -9.63 8.45 -8.29
N ALA A 117 -9.30 7.89 -7.13
CA ALA A 117 -10.14 7.98 -5.95
C ALA A 117 -10.33 9.43 -5.47
N LEU A 118 -9.28 10.25 -5.50
CA LEU A 118 -9.37 11.68 -5.18
C LEU A 118 -10.15 12.45 -6.25
N LEU A 119 -9.89 12.17 -7.55
CA LEU A 119 -10.57 12.82 -8.66
C LEU A 119 -12.08 12.55 -8.68
N VAL A 120 -12.52 11.41 -8.18
CA VAL A 120 -13.95 11.06 -8.07
C VAL A 120 -14.51 11.43 -6.70
N GLY A 121 -13.82 11.06 -5.63
CA GLY A 121 -14.31 11.19 -4.26
C GLY A 121 -14.47 12.65 -3.81
N LEU A 122 -13.49 13.52 -4.12
CA LEU A 122 -13.58 14.92 -3.68
C LEU A 122 -14.72 15.70 -4.36
N PRO A 123 -14.93 15.65 -5.68
CA PRO A 123 -16.07 16.28 -6.31
C PRO A 123 -17.42 15.75 -5.81
N VAL A 124 -17.54 14.43 -5.62
CA VAL A 124 -18.76 13.82 -5.08
C VAL A 124 -19.01 14.30 -3.65
N GLY A 125 -18.00 14.30 -2.78
CA GLY A 125 -18.08 14.81 -1.43
C GLY A 125 -18.44 16.31 -1.37
N LEU A 126 -17.85 17.12 -2.26
CA LEU A 126 -18.16 18.53 -2.40
C LEU A 126 -19.63 18.76 -2.78
N LEU A 127 -20.09 18.11 -3.85
CA LEU A 127 -21.48 18.24 -4.32
C LEU A 127 -22.49 17.77 -3.27
N SER A 128 -22.19 16.69 -2.58
CA SER A 128 -22.98 16.16 -1.48
C SER A 128 -23.05 17.15 -0.31
N ALA A 129 -21.94 17.77 0.10
CA ALA A 129 -21.92 18.77 1.16
C ALA A 129 -22.72 20.05 0.80
N LEU A 130 -22.56 20.54 -0.44
CA LEU A 130 -23.26 21.75 -0.91
C LEU A 130 -24.77 21.55 -1.05
N LYS A 131 -25.21 20.32 -1.31
CA LYS A 131 -26.62 19.97 -1.41
C LYS A 131 -27.08 19.10 -0.23
N LYS A 132 -26.59 19.42 0.96
CA LYS A 132 -26.89 18.71 2.21
C LYS A 132 -28.39 18.40 2.34
N ASN A 133 -28.71 17.18 2.75
CA ASN A 133 -30.07 16.65 2.96
C ASN A 133 -30.95 16.57 1.69
N SER A 134 -30.40 16.75 0.50
CA SER A 134 -31.12 16.54 -0.75
C SER A 134 -31.07 15.09 -1.20
N LEU A 135 -31.90 14.73 -2.19
CA LEU A 135 -31.83 13.41 -2.83
C LEU A 135 -30.47 13.12 -3.47
N LEU A 136 -29.79 14.17 -3.98
CA LEU A 136 -28.44 14.07 -4.53
C LEU A 136 -27.43 13.73 -3.43
N ASP A 137 -27.53 14.35 -2.26
CA ASP A 137 -26.69 14.04 -1.11
C ASP A 137 -26.90 12.59 -0.66
N HIS A 138 -28.12 12.21 -0.34
CA HIS A 138 -28.44 10.86 0.11
C HIS A 138 -28.08 9.80 -0.95
N GLY A 139 -28.43 10.01 -2.21
CA GLY A 139 -28.16 9.08 -3.30
C GLY A 139 -26.66 8.88 -3.54
N SER A 140 -25.88 9.97 -3.64
CA SER A 140 -24.44 9.88 -3.85
C SER A 140 -23.73 9.22 -2.66
N GLN A 141 -24.07 9.57 -1.42
CA GLN A 141 -23.49 8.95 -0.23
C GLN A 141 -23.85 7.47 -0.11
N THR A 142 -25.10 7.09 -0.45
CA THR A 142 -25.50 5.68 -0.46
C THR A 142 -24.72 4.86 -1.48
N ILE A 143 -24.59 5.36 -2.72
CA ILE A 143 -23.79 4.69 -3.77
C ILE A 143 -22.34 4.54 -3.34
N MET A 144 -21.72 5.64 -2.86
CA MET A 144 -20.33 5.62 -2.40
C MET A 144 -20.13 4.67 -1.20
N MET A 145 -21.09 4.59 -0.30
CA MET A 145 -21.05 3.69 0.84
C MET A 145 -21.17 2.22 0.41
N ILE A 146 -22.05 1.90 -0.53
CA ILE A 146 -22.16 0.54 -1.09
C ILE A 146 -20.83 0.11 -1.70
N VAL A 147 -20.25 0.96 -2.56
CA VAL A 147 -18.97 0.66 -3.24
C VAL A 147 -17.81 0.52 -2.23
N TYR A 148 -17.77 1.38 -1.20
CA TYR A 148 -16.78 1.30 -0.13
C TYR A 148 -16.92 0.02 0.71
N THR A 149 -18.14 -0.43 0.94
CA THR A 149 -18.42 -1.57 1.84
C THR A 149 -18.13 -2.92 1.19
N ILE A 150 -18.26 -3.02 -0.13
CA ILE A 150 -18.02 -4.29 -0.83
C ILE A 150 -16.48 -4.52 -0.93
N PRO A 151 -15.97 -5.62 -0.36
CA PRO A 151 -14.54 -5.90 -0.40
C PRO A 151 -14.03 -6.09 -1.85
N PRO A 152 -12.81 -5.61 -2.19
CA PRO A 152 -12.24 -5.75 -3.53
C PRO A 152 -12.17 -7.19 -4.03
N PHE A 153 -11.96 -8.17 -3.15
CA PHE A 153 -11.90 -9.60 -3.54
C PHE A 153 -13.25 -10.16 -3.99
N VAL A 154 -14.36 -9.51 -3.65
CA VAL A 154 -15.69 -9.85 -4.16
C VAL A 154 -15.94 -9.18 -5.52
N LEU A 155 -15.52 -7.91 -5.64
CA LEU A 155 -15.73 -7.13 -6.86
C LEU A 155 -14.84 -7.59 -8.02
N ALA A 156 -13.59 -8.02 -7.73
CA ALA A 156 -12.64 -8.38 -8.77
C ALA A 156 -13.11 -9.54 -9.66
N PRO A 157 -13.50 -10.72 -9.12
CA PRO A 157 -14.00 -11.82 -9.95
C PRO A 157 -15.29 -11.46 -10.72
N VAL A 158 -16.18 -10.67 -10.09
CA VAL A 158 -17.42 -10.23 -10.74
C VAL A 158 -17.12 -9.31 -11.93
N ALA A 159 -16.19 -8.35 -11.74
CA ALA A 159 -15.77 -7.46 -12.81
C ALA A 159 -15.05 -8.21 -13.94
N GLN A 160 -14.17 -9.15 -13.60
CA GLN A 160 -13.50 -10.02 -14.58
C GLN A 160 -14.54 -10.81 -15.42
N LEU A 161 -15.54 -11.39 -14.77
CA LEU A 161 -16.61 -12.13 -15.46
C LEU A 161 -17.44 -11.21 -16.34
N VAL A 162 -18.01 -10.14 -15.76
CA VAL A 162 -18.97 -9.27 -16.49
C VAL A 162 -18.26 -8.42 -17.54
N VAL A 163 -17.22 -7.67 -17.14
CA VAL A 163 -16.56 -6.70 -18.03
C VAL A 163 -15.56 -7.38 -18.98
N GLY A 164 -14.87 -8.42 -18.46
CA GLY A 164 -13.80 -9.10 -19.21
C GLY A 164 -14.31 -10.21 -20.10
N VAL A 165 -15.13 -11.14 -19.55
CA VAL A 165 -15.57 -12.34 -20.28
C VAL A 165 -16.85 -12.08 -21.08
N GLU A 166 -17.91 -11.58 -20.44
CA GLU A 166 -19.22 -11.41 -21.06
C GLU A 166 -19.24 -10.22 -22.04
N LEU A 167 -18.86 -9.04 -21.55
CA LEU A 167 -18.89 -7.81 -22.36
C LEU A 167 -17.65 -7.67 -23.25
N LYS A 168 -16.53 -8.30 -22.90
CA LYS A 168 -15.25 -8.23 -23.62
C LYS A 168 -14.73 -6.78 -23.82
N TRP A 169 -15.06 -5.89 -22.88
CA TRP A 169 -14.66 -4.49 -22.95
C TRP A 169 -13.21 -4.29 -22.55
N LEU A 170 -12.76 -5.02 -21.52
CA LEU A 170 -11.41 -4.93 -20.97
C LEU A 170 -10.79 -6.32 -20.81
N PRO A 171 -9.44 -6.42 -20.81
CA PRO A 171 -8.76 -7.68 -20.51
C PRO A 171 -9.12 -8.22 -19.13
N VAL A 172 -9.20 -9.54 -19.00
CA VAL A 172 -9.55 -10.23 -17.74
C VAL A 172 -8.42 -10.13 -16.71
N SER A 173 -7.16 -10.13 -17.17
CA SER A 173 -5.97 -10.14 -16.32
C SER A 173 -4.78 -9.54 -17.07
N GLY A 174 -3.68 -9.32 -16.36
CA GLY A 174 -2.45 -8.74 -16.89
C GLY A 174 -2.17 -7.35 -16.32
N TRP A 175 -1.00 -6.82 -16.65
CA TRP A 175 -0.59 -5.47 -16.26
C TRP A 175 -0.22 -4.59 -17.45
N GLY A 176 0.03 -5.22 -18.60
CA GLY A 176 0.48 -4.55 -19.83
C GLY A 176 1.92 -4.04 -19.75
N ASP A 177 2.51 -3.86 -20.94
CA ASP A 177 3.80 -3.22 -21.07
C ASP A 177 3.68 -1.70 -20.85
N PRO A 178 4.76 -1.01 -20.43
CA PRO A 178 4.77 0.43 -20.31
C PRO A 178 4.43 1.10 -21.65
N GLY A 179 3.27 1.74 -21.74
CA GLY A 179 2.80 2.42 -22.94
C GLY A 179 1.28 2.43 -23.08
N ILE A 180 0.80 3.03 -24.18
CA ILE A 180 -0.64 3.18 -24.46
C ILE A 180 -1.33 1.80 -24.57
N ALA A 181 -0.63 0.79 -25.11
CA ALA A 181 -1.16 -0.55 -25.26
C ALA A 181 -1.51 -1.20 -23.91
N GLY A 182 -0.69 -1.00 -22.89
CA GLY A 182 -0.88 -1.57 -21.55
C GLY A 182 -1.92 -0.85 -20.67
N ILE A 183 -2.44 0.31 -21.10
CA ILE A 183 -3.45 1.04 -20.32
C ILE A 183 -4.73 0.21 -20.15
N ARG A 184 -5.11 -0.58 -21.14
CA ARG A 184 -6.35 -1.36 -21.08
C ARG A 184 -6.34 -2.41 -19.98
N GLU A 185 -5.19 -3.04 -19.71
CA GLU A 185 -5.00 -4.00 -18.62
C GLU A 185 -5.05 -3.30 -17.26
N MET A 186 -4.61 -2.04 -17.18
CA MET A 186 -4.58 -1.27 -15.93
C MET A 186 -5.95 -0.72 -15.52
N ILE A 187 -6.88 -0.48 -16.46
CA ILE A 187 -8.16 0.19 -16.15
C ILE A 187 -8.94 -0.56 -15.09
N MET A 188 -9.17 -1.85 -15.28
CA MET A 188 -10.03 -2.63 -14.37
C MET A 188 -9.45 -2.71 -12.95
N PRO A 189 -8.18 -3.11 -12.72
CA PRO A 189 -7.60 -3.13 -11.37
C PRO A 189 -7.55 -1.75 -10.74
N VAL A 190 -7.18 -0.70 -11.48
CA VAL A 190 -7.12 0.68 -10.96
C VAL A 190 -8.51 1.17 -10.55
N VAL A 191 -9.54 0.98 -11.38
CA VAL A 191 -10.91 1.40 -11.07
C VAL A 191 -11.46 0.66 -9.86
N LEU A 192 -11.27 -0.65 -9.77
CA LEU A 192 -11.76 -1.44 -8.63
C LEU A 192 -11.08 -1.04 -7.32
N PHE A 193 -9.77 -0.81 -7.37
CA PHE A 193 -9.03 -0.38 -6.17
C PHE A 193 -9.38 1.06 -5.78
N ALA A 194 -9.55 1.95 -6.76
CA ALA A 194 -9.96 3.34 -6.53
C ALA A 194 -11.40 3.45 -6.02
N ALA A 195 -12.30 2.56 -6.40
CA ALA A 195 -13.73 2.68 -6.11
C ALA A 195 -14.01 2.71 -4.60
N GLY A 196 -13.44 1.78 -3.83
CA GLY A 196 -13.56 1.78 -2.37
C GLY A 196 -12.98 3.04 -1.73
N LEU A 197 -11.80 3.47 -2.18
CA LEU A 197 -11.15 4.69 -1.69
C LEU A 197 -11.92 5.96 -2.03
N ALA A 198 -12.54 6.04 -3.21
CA ALA A 198 -13.37 7.16 -3.62
C ALA A 198 -14.57 7.33 -2.68
N GLY A 199 -15.22 6.21 -2.28
CA GLY A 199 -16.29 6.24 -1.28
C GLY A 199 -15.81 6.76 0.07
N PHE A 200 -14.66 6.33 0.54
CA PHE A 200 -14.04 6.81 1.77
C PHE A 200 -13.74 8.31 1.70
N PHE A 201 -13.08 8.78 0.63
CA PHE A 201 -12.75 10.19 0.46
C PHE A 201 -13.98 11.07 0.27
N ALA A 202 -15.01 10.60 -0.46
CA ALA A 202 -16.24 11.35 -0.64
C ALA A 202 -16.95 11.61 0.71
N LYS A 203 -17.07 10.57 1.53
CA LYS A 203 -17.65 10.67 2.87
C LYS A 203 -16.85 11.59 3.79
N SER A 204 -15.52 11.42 3.83
CA SER A 204 -14.64 12.21 4.69
C SER A 204 -14.62 13.68 4.29
N PHE A 205 -14.47 13.97 2.98
CA PHE A 205 -14.46 15.33 2.48
C PHE A 205 -15.79 16.06 2.75
N ARG A 206 -16.93 15.36 2.54
CA ARG A 206 -18.25 15.90 2.89
C ARG A 206 -18.33 16.27 4.37
N SER A 207 -17.87 15.39 5.25
CA SER A 207 -17.91 15.62 6.70
C SER A 207 -17.07 16.84 7.09
N PHE A 208 -15.82 16.88 6.66
CA PHE A 208 -14.90 17.98 6.93
C PHE A 208 -15.39 19.32 6.36
N LEU A 209 -15.94 19.29 5.14
CA LEU A 209 -16.46 20.53 4.54
C LEU A 209 -17.68 21.06 5.30
N LEU A 210 -18.58 20.19 5.73
CA LEU A 210 -19.74 20.59 6.53
C LEU A 210 -19.36 21.16 7.89
N GLU A 211 -18.29 20.66 8.51
CA GLU A 211 -17.75 21.20 9.75
C GLU A 211 -17.13 22.58 9.52
N VAL A 212 -16.25 22.73 8.53
CA VAL A 212 -15.61 24.00 8.19
C VAL A 212 -16.62 25.08 7.82
N LEU A 213 -17.72 24.71 7.12
CA LEU A 213 -18.77 25.67 6.74
C LEU A 213 -19.52 26.27 7.94
N GLN A 214 -19.39 25.69 9.15
CA GLN A 214 -20.02 26.20 10.38
C GLN A 214 -19.08 27.12 11.18
N GLU A 215 -17.82 27.24 10.81
CA GLU A 215 -16.82 28.03 11.50
C GLU A 215 -17.07 29.54 11.40
N ASP A 216 -16.67 30.32 12.42
CA ASP A 216 -16.92 31.75 12.51
C ASP A 216 -16.26 32.59 11.41
N PHE A 217 -15.08 32.14 10.91
CA PHE A 217 -14.43 32.84 9.80
C PHE A 217 -15.25 32.74 8.48
N ILE A 218 -16.03 31.68 8.30
CA ILE A 218 -16.98 31.54 7.17
C ILE A 218 -18.13 32.51 7.33
N ARG A 219 -18.68 32.64 8.54
CA ARG A 219 -19.72 33.64 8.84
C ARG A 219 -19.19 35.05 8.57
N THR A 220 -17.98 35.36 9.00
CA THR A 220 -17.32 36.65 8.75
C THR A 220 -17.11 36.89 7.24
N ALA A 221 -16.71 35.89 6.48
CA ALA A 221 -16.55 36.03 5.03
C ALA A 221 -17.87 36.35 4.33
N ARG A 222 -18.97 35.71 4.73
CA ARG A 222 -20.32 36.00 4.22
C ARG A 222 -20.78 37.38 4.64
N ALA A 223 -20.55 37.81 5.90
CA ALA A 223 -20.89 39.12 6.40
C ALA A 223 -20.15 40.26 5.67
N LYS A 224 -18.95 40.01 5.14
CA LYS A 224 -18.19 40.92 4.27
C LYS A 224 -18.73 40.98 2.83
N GLY A 225 -19.81 40.27 2.50
CA GLY A 225 -20.43 40.29 1.18
C GLY A 225 -19.66 39.50 0.10
N LEU A 226 -18.77 38.58 0.47
CA LEU A 226 -18.06 37.75 -0.51
C LEU A 226 -19.04 36.83 -1.24
N LYS A 227 -18.81 36.64 -2.55
CA LYS A 227 -19.60 35.68 -3.36
C LYS A 227 -19.48 34.27 -2.79
N GLU A 228 -20.59 33.54 -2.71
CA GLU A 228 -20.63 32.19 -2.12
C GLU A 228 -19.62 31.25 -2.74
N ARG A 229 -19.34 31.34 -4.04
CA ARG A 229 -18.26 30.56 -4.70
C ARG A 229 -16.89 30.85 -4.07
N VAL A 230 -16.58 32.08 -3.73
CA VAL A 230 -15.30 32.45 -3.09
C VAL A 230 -15.24 31.89 -1.68
N VAL A 231 -16.36 31.99 -0.93
CA VAL A 231 -16.49 31.42 0.41
C VAL A 231 -16.25 29.91 0.38
N ILE A 232 -16.89 29.20 -0.55
CA ILE A 232 -16.81 27.73 -0.64
C ILE A 232 -15.42 27.27 -1.10
N TYR A 233 -14.96 27.75 -2.26
CA TYR A 233 -13.71 27.19 -2.86
C TYR A 233 -12.44 27.73 -2.19
N LEU A 234 -12.40 29.03 -1.89
CA LEU A 234 -11.18 29.66 -1.38
C LEU A 234 -11.07 29.58 0.16
N HIS A 235 -12.17 29.86 0.87
CA HIS A 235 -12.15 29.86 2.33
C HIS A 235 -12.45 28.49 2.93
N ALA A 236 -13.56 27.86 2.58
CA ALA A 236 -13.91 26.56 3.13
C ALA A 236 -13.05 25.43 2.54
N GLY A 237 -12.94 25.34 1.20
CA GLY A 237 -12.22 24.28 0.52
C GLY A 237 -10.76 24.18 0.94
N LYS A 238 -10.05 25.31 0.99
CA LYS A 238 -8.65 25.34 1.44
C LYS A 238 -8.49 24.80 2.87
N ASN A 239 -9.39 25.18 3.79
CA ASN A 239 -9.32 24.72 5.17
C ASN A 239 -9.78 23.26 5.34
N THR A 240 -10.62 22.75 4.44
CA THR A 240 -11.02 21.34 4.39
C THR A 240 -9.86 20.43 3.93
N LEU A 241 -8.91 20.94 3.14
CA LEU A 241 -7.75 20.16 2.69
C LEU A 241 -6.81 19.79 3.84
N ILE A 242 -6.78 20.54 4.95
CA ILE A 242 -5.92 20.25 6.10
C ILE A 242 -6.31 18.90 6.74
N PRO A 243 -7.56 18.71 7.24
CA PRO A 243 -7.98 17.41 7.76
C PRO A 243 -8.01 16.31 6.70
N LEU A 244 -8.24 16.65 5.42
CA LEU A 244 -8.15 15.67 4.34
C LEU A 244 -6.72 15.14 4.20
N ALA A 245 -5.71 15.99 4.21
CA ALA A 245 -4.31 15.56 4.15
C ALA A 245 -3.98 14.57 5.26
N SER A 246 -4.65 14.68 6.44
CA SER A 246 -4.43 13.77 7.58
C SER A 246 -4.87 12.33 7.33
N ILE A 247 -5.80 12.11 6.43
CA ILE A 247 -6.25 10.77 6.09
C ILE A 247 -5.58 10.22 4.83
N VAL A 248 -5.02 11.08 3.97
CA VAL A 248 -4.33 10.63 2.75
C VAL A 248 -3.07 9.84 3.08
N GLY A 249 -2.26 10.29 4.03
CA GLY A 249 -1.03 9.61 4.42
C GLY A 249 -1.25 8.15 4.88
N PRO A 250 -2.05 7.91 5.93
CA PRO A 250 -2.41 6.54 6.32
C PRO A 250 -3.06 5.72 5.21
N THR A 251 -3.85 6.36 4.33
CA THR A 251 -4.44 5.68 3.17
C THR A 251 -3.36 5.23 2.17
N MET A 252 -2.33 6.04 1.94
CA MET A 252 -1.18 5.63 1.10
C MET A 252 -0.45 4.43 1.69
N ALA A 253 -0.27 4.38 3.01
CA ALA A 253 0.31 3.23 3.68
C ALA A 253 -0.57 1.97 3.50
N PHE A 254 -1.89 2.12 3.61
CA PHE A 254 -2.85 1.04 3.36
C PHE A 254 -2.83 0.56 1.91
N LEU A 255 -2.64 1.44 0.93
CA LEU A 255 -2.54 1.09 -0.48
C LEU A 255 -1.41 0.11 -0.78
N VAL A 256 -0.27 0.29 -0.11
CA VAL A 256 0.89 -0.62 -0.28
C VAL A 256 0.54 -2.05 0.15
N VAL A 257 -0.25 -2.20 1.22
CA VAL A 257 -0.69 -3.51 1.73
C VAL A 257 -1.94 -4.02 1.00
N GLY A 258 -2.88 -3.14 0.69
CA GLY A 258 -4.17 -3.50 0.07
C GLY A 258 -4.07 -3.93 -1.38
N ALA A 259 -2.96 -3.62 -2.06
CA ALA A 259 -2.72 -4.03 -3.44
C ALA A 259 -2.65 -5.56 -3.62
N PHE A 260 -2.28 -6.33 -2.58
CA PHE A 260 -2.11 -7.80 -2.65
C PHE A 260 -3.27 -8.53 -3.30
N ILE A 261 -4.48 -8.19 -2.87
CA ILE A 261 -5.70 -8.85 -3.35
C ILE A 261 -5.90 -8.55 -4.84
N ILE A 262 -5.81 -7.29 -5.22
CA ILE A 262 -6.00 -6.86 -6.61
C ILE A 262 -4.88 -7.43 -7.51
N GLU A 263 -3.63 -7.34 -7.08
CA GLU A 263 -2.49 -7.87 -7.83
C GLU A 263 -2.62 -9.37 -8.09
N ASN A 264 -3.04 -10.13 -7.08
CA ASN A 264 -3.20 -11.57 -7.22
C ASN A 264 -4.36 -11.93 -8.17
N PHE A 265 -5.54 -11.29 -8.04
CA PHE A 265 -6.68 -11.57 -8.90
C PHE A 265 -6.43 -11.22 -10.37
N PHE A 266 -5.71 -10.13 -10.62
CA PHE A 266 -5.41 -9.69 -11.99
C PHE A 266 -4.09 -10.22 -12.54
N GLY A 267 -3.32 -11.02 -11.76
CA GLY A 267 -2.02 -11.53 -12.18
C GLY A 267 -0.99 -10.41 -12.41
N ILE A 268 -1.08 -9.33 -11.63
CA ILE A 268 -0.18 -8.16 -11.73
C ILE A 268 1.15 -8.52 -11.07
N PRO A 269 2.31 -8.34 -11.73
CA PRO A 269 3.62 -8.72 -11.18
C PRO A 269 4.14 -7.71 -10.16
N GLY A 270 3.32 -7.39 -9.16
CA GLY A 270 3.63 -6.48 -8.05
C GLY A 270 4.13 -7.20 -6.80
N ILE A 271 4.45 -6.43 -5.75
CA ILE A 271 4.95 -6.95 -4.47
C ILE A 271 3.94 -7.86 -3.79
N GLY A 272 2.64 -7.57 -3.92
CA GLY A 272 1.58 -8.40 -3.35
C GLY A 272 1.55 -9.79 -3.99
N ASN A 273 1.62 -9.86 -5.31
CA ASN A 273 1.66 -11.14 -6.04
C ASN A 273 2.94 -11.93 -5.69
N ILE A 274 4.11 -11.26 -5.68
CA ILE A 274 5.38 -11.88 -5.26
C ILE A 274 5.27 -12.44 -3.84
N THR A 275 4.66 -11.69 -2.91
CA THR A 275 4.48 -12.15 -1.52
C THR A 275 3.53 -13.36 -1.43
N VAL A 276 2.41 -13.34 -2.14
CA VAL A 276 1.45 -14.46 -2.15
C VAL A 276 2.10 -15.71 -2.76
N SER A 277 2.83 -15.56 -3.87
CA SER A 277 3.59 -16.65 -4.48
C SER A 277 4.62 -17.24 -3.49
N ALA A 278 5.41 -16.38 -2.87
CA ALA A 278 6.41 -16.79 -1.88
C ALA A 278 5.78 -17.54 -0.69
N VAL A 279 4.65 -17.07 -0.17
CA VAL A 279 3.94 -17.77 0.93
C VAL A 279 3.44 -19.13 0.50
N THR A 280 2.85 -19.26 -0.69
CA THR A 280 2.31 -20.54 -1.19
C THR A 280 3.41 -21.55 -1.49
N GLN A 281 4.60 -21.08 -1.86
CA GLN A 281 5.76 -21.91 -2.18
C GLN A 281 6.79 -22.01 -1.05
N SER A 282 6.50 -21.35 0.09
CA SER A 282 7.36 -21.34 1.29
C SER A 282 8.76 -20.80 1.02
N ASP A 283 8.86 -19.78 0.15
CA ASP A 283 10.10 -19.06 -0.12
C ASP A 283 10.38 -18.06 1.01
N TYR A 284 11.06 -18.51 2.07
CA TYR A 284 11.27 -17.72 3.27
C TYR A 284 12.07 -16.42 3.08
N PRO A 285 13.17 -16.40 2.30
CA PRO A 285 13.89 -15.16 2.02
C PRO A 285 13.00 -14.10 1.36
N VAL A 286 12.17 -14.51 0.39
CA VAL A 286 11.23 -13.58 -0.28
C VAL A 286 10.13 -13.12 0.67
N ILE A 287 9.55 -14.02 1.47
CA ILE A 287 8.55 -13.65 2.50
C ILE A 287 9.13 -12.63 3.47
N GLN A 288 10.35 -12.88 3.96
CA GLN A 288 11.03 -12.01 4.91
C GLN A 288 11.32 -10.64 4.28
N ALA A 289 11.86 -10.61 3.08
CA ALA A 289 12.21 -9.38 2.37
C ALA A 289 10.98 -8.54 2.02
N THR A 290 9.90 -9.16 1.50
CA THR A 290 8.65 -8.46 1.19
C THR A 290 7.99 -7.91 2.46
N THR A 291 7.98 -8.67 3.55
CA THR A 291 7.44 -8.21 4.84
C THR A 291 8.19 -6.98 5.36
N ILE A 292 9.52 -7.00 5.33
CA ILE A 292 10.35 -5.86 5.78
C ILE A 292 10.16 -4.66 4.86
N LEU A 293 10.12 -4.88 3.54
CA LEU A 293 9.90 -3.82 2.56
C LEU A 293 8.56 -3.11 2.80
N LEU A 294 7.48 -3.89 2.94
CA LEU A 294 6.14 -3.37 3.17
C LEU A 294 6.03 -2.64 4.50
N ALA A 295 6.57 -3.24 5.57
CA ALA A 295 6.59 -2.59 6.88
C ALA A 295 7.39 -1.28 6.84
N THR A 296 8.55 -1.29 6.18
CA THR A 296 9.37 -0.08 6.01
C THR A 296 8.62 0.98 5.21
N ALA A 297 7.94 0.60 4.11
CA ALA A 297 7.14 1.52 3.31
C ALA A 297 6.00 2.14 4.11
N VAL A 298 5.24 1.35 4.89
CA VAL A 298 4.17 1.85 5.76
C VAL A 298 4.70 2.84 6.81
N VAL A 299 5.77 2.46 7.52
CA VAL A 299 6.34 3.32 8.58
C VAL A 299 6.97 4.57 7.99
N PHE A 300 7.60 4.46 6.81
CA PHE A 300 8.19 5.60 6.10
C PHE A 300 7.11 6.59 5.60
N ILE A 301 6.01 6.09 5.03
CA ILE A 301 4.87 6.94 4.63
C ILE A 301 4.27 7.66 5.84
N ASN A 302 4.09 6.95 6.95
CA ASN A 302 3.62 7.57 8.19
C ASN A 302 4.60 8.63 8.72
N PHE A 303 5.90 8.34 8.68
CA PHE A 303 6.94 9.31 9.02
C PHE A 303 6.87 10.58 8.16
N LEU A 304 6.75 10.42 6.83
CA LEU A 304 6.60 11.56 5.91
C LEU A 304 5.33 12.36 6.22
N THR A 305 4.24 11.67 6.53
CA THR A 305 2.96 12.28 6.91
C THR A 305 3.10 13.09 8.19
N ASP A 306 3.74 12.55 9.22
CA ASP A 306 3.99 13.24 10.49
C ASP A 306 4.86 14.50 10.30
N VAL A 307 5.91 14.40 9.48
CA VAL A 307 6.78 15.54 9.15
C VAL A 307 6.00 16.60 8.37
N PHE A 308 5.18 16.18 7.41
CA PHE A 308 4.32 17.09 6.65
C PHE A 308 3.36 17.85 7.57
N TYR A 309 2.73 17.17 8.53
CA TYR A 309 1.88 17.84 9.53
C TYR A 309 2.65 18.83 10.37
N ALA A 310 3.80 18.44 10.87
CA ALA A 310 4.63 19.35 11.66
C ALA A 310 5.08 20.60 10.88
N LEU A 311 5.11 20.55 9.55
CA LEU A 311 5.37 21.69 8.68
C LEU A 311 4.13 22.56 8.46
N VAL A 312 2.96 21.94 8.27
CA VAL A 312 1.70 22.65 7.94
C VAL A 312 1.03 23.21 9.20
N ASP A 313 1.00 22.46 10.29
CA ASP A 313 0.41 22.88 11.57
C ASP A 313 1.46 22.95 12.68
N PRO A 314 1.89 24.17 13.09
CA PRO A 314 2.83 24.36 14.18
C PRO A 314 2.35 23.83 15.55
N ARG A 315 1.04 23.59 15.73
CA ARG A 315 0.46 23.09 16.99
C ARG A 315 0.78 21.63 17.25
N VAL A 316 1.13 20.87 16.22
CA VAL A 316 1.47 19.43 16.30
C VAL A 316 2.91 19.19 16.81
N ARG A 317 3.71 20.24 16.99
CA ARG A 317 5.13 20.14 17.42
C ARG A 317 5.33 20.01 18.93
N ILE A 318 4.24 19.80 19.69
CA ILE A 318 4.28 19.72 21.15
C ILE A 318 4.55 18.29 21.60
#